data_84b58105cece3db4c31e2ec733be284a
#
_entry.id   84b58105cece3db4c31e2ec733be284a
#
_cell.length_a   1.000
_cell.length_b   1.000
_cell.length_c   1.000
_cell.angle_alpha   90.00
_cell.angle_beta   90.00
_cell.angle_gamma   90.00
#
_symmetry.space_group_name_H-M   'P 1'
#
loop_
_entity.id
_entity.type
_entity.pdbx_description
1 polymer ?
#
loop_
_entity_poly.entity_id
_entity_poly.type
_entity_poly.pdbx_seq_one_letter_code
_entity_poly.pdbx_strand_id
1 'polypeptide(L)'
;MTDRSPPNGPPSKVWGVPSRYHNATFGIFIHWGIYSVPAFGHEWYARQMYLPGHREYDHHRTTYGSQETFGYKDFIPKIIASAFDPNAWAQIFRSAGAKFTVPVAEHQDGFAMYATALPDWSAARMGPRRGLIGELASAVRNHGMTFGLSSHRAEHWWFSEGGWQAPSEMQDPRFAGRYGPAQPKTMPPDHAFLDDWLRRSCELVDRYEPQLFWFD
;
A
#
# COMPACT_ATOMS: atom_id res chain seq x y z
N MET A 1 -13.18 -25.97 32.60
CA MET A 1 -12.04 -25.05 32.85
C MET A 1 -10.80 -25.71 32.25
N THR A 2 -10.44 -25.34 31.03
CA THR A 2 -9.22 -25.84 30.36
C THR A 2 -8.11 -24.82 30.64
N ASP A 3 -7.15 -25.26 31.43
CA ASP A 3 -5.90 -24.54 31.70
C ASP A 3 -5.16 -24.30 30.37
N ARG A 4 -5.11 -23.06 29.90
CA ARG A 4 -4.27 -22.62 28.80
C ARG A 4 -3.02 -21.97 29.36
N SER A 5 -2.11 -22.80 29.89
CA SER A 5 -0.75 -22.33 30.14
C SER A 5 -0.12 -21.88 28.80
N PRO A 6 0.53 -20.72 28.73
CA PRO A 6 1.22 -20.30 27.52
C PRO A 6 2.39 -21.25 27.24
N PRO A 7 2.72 -21.51 25.95
CA PRO A 7 3.85 -22.37 25.63
C PRO A 7 5.15 -21.82 26.22
N ASN A 8 5.97 -22.70 26.82
CA ASN A 8 7.32 -22.39 27.32
C ASN A 8 8.26 -22.02 26.17
N GLY A 9 8.13 -20.78 25.67
CA GLY A 9 9.11 -20.15 24.81
C GLY A 9 10.19 -19.44 25.64
N PRO A 10 11.36 -19.14 25.05
CA PRO A 10 12.37 -18.31 25.72
C PRO A 10 11.70 -17.01 26.18
N PRO A 11 12.12 -16.44 27.35
CA PRO A 11 11.50 -15.24 27.89
C PRO A 11 11.44 -14.18 26.79
N SER A 12 10.23 -13.69 26.52
CA SER A 12 10.02 -12.63 25.54
C SER A 12 10.98 -11.49 25.88
N LYS A 13 11.91 -11.17 24.96
CA LYS A 13 12.70 -9.94 25.09
C LYS A 13 11.68 -8.83 25.31
N VAL A 14 11.78 -8.13 26.42
CA VAL A 14 10.96 -6.93 26.64
C VAL A 14 11.41 -5.94 25.58
N TRP A 15 10.63 -5.84 24.53
CA TRP A 15 10.89 -4.87 23.45
C TRP A 15 10.49 -3.50 23.98
N GLY A 16 11.47 -2.71 24.36
CA GLY A 16 11.25 -1.30 24.67
C GLY A 16 11.15 -0.48 23.39
N VAL A 17 10.32 0.54 23.43
CA VAL A 17 10.28 1.53 22.34
C VAL A 17 11.66 2.21 22.24
N PRO A 18 12.33 2.21 21.09
CA PRO A 18 13.64 2.84 20.96
C PRO A 18 13.60 4.32 21.35
N SER A 19 14.64 4.79 22.06
CA SER A 19 14.72 6.19 22.51
C SER A 19 14.59 7.21 21.39
N ARG A 20 15.10 6.87 20.19
CA ARG A 20 14.95 7.70 18.99
C ARG A 20 13.47 7.92 18.61
N TYR A 21 12.59 6.95 18.89
CA TYR A 21 11.16 7.07 18.61
C TYR A 21 10.45 7.92 19.67
N HIS A 22 10.82 7.77 20.94
CA HIS A 22 10.28 8.62 22.01
C HIS A 22 10.55 10.11 21.77
N ASN A 23 11.70 10.44 21.15
CA ASN A 23 12.10 11.81 20.85
C ASN A 23 11.62 12.30 19.49
N ALA A 24 10.96 11.44 18.69
CA ALA A 24 10.46 11.76 17.36
C ALA A 24 8.98 12.16 17.45
N THR A 25 8.72 13.39 17.87
CA THR A 25 7.35 13.89 18.13
C THR A 25 6.58 14.26 16.87
N PHE A 26 7.26 14.36 15.71
CA PHE A 26 6.63 14.72 14.44
C PHE A 26 7.20 13.88 13.30
N GLY A 27 6.32 13.23 12.57
CA GLY A 27 6.61 12.45 11.37
C GLY A 27 5.57 12.67 10.29
N ILE A 28 5.89 12.24 9.08
CA ILE A 28 5.02 12.38 7.92
C ILE A 28 4.71 10.99 7.37
N PHE A 29 3.40 10.64 7.36
CA PHE A 29 2.86 9.51 6.62
C PHE A 29 2.45 9.99 5.23
N ILE A 30 2.71 9.16 4.21
CA ILE A 30 2.43 9.51 2.83
C ILE A 30 1.54 8.42 2.22
N HIS A 31 0.30 8.79 1.92
CA HIS A 31 -0.61 8.01 1.08
C HIS A 31 -0.48 8.52 -0.35
N TRP A 32 0.24 7.79 -1.17
CA TRP A 32 0.41 8.08 -2.59
C TRP A 32 0.43 6.79 -3.38
N GLY A 33 -0.44 6.69 -4.37
CA GLY A 33 -0.62 5.49 -5.19
C GLY A 33 -1.47 5.78 -6.41
N ILE A 34 -1.99 4.73 -7.05
CA ILE A 34 -2.83 4.84 -8.25
C ILE A 34 -4.08 5.69 -7.98
N TYR A 35 -4.66 5.61 -6.77
CA TYR A 35 -5.82 6.40 -6.36
C TYR A 35 -5.60 7.91 -6.40
N SER A 36 -4.35 8.36 -6.46
CA SER A 36 -4.01 9.77 -6.64
C SER A 36 -4.23 10.27 -8.07
N VAL A 37 -4.40 9.36 -9.03
CA VAL A 37 -4.64 9.73 -10.45
C VAL A 37 -6.04 10.29 -10.65
N PRO A 38 -7.14 9.62 -10.22
CA PRO A 38 -8.46 10.21 -10.29
C PRO A 38 -8.61 11.42 -9.37
N ALA A 39 -7.82 11.51 -8.29
CA ALA A 39 -7.81 12.62 -7.33
C ALA A 39 -9.22 13.02 -6.84
N PHE A 40 -10.09 12.03 -6.62
CA PHE A 40 -11.46 12.23 -6.20
C PHE A 40 -11.77 11.38 -4.97
N GLY A 41 -12.44 11.97 -3.99
CA GLY A 41 -12.79 11.28 -2.75
C GLY A 41 -11.57 11.12 -1.84
N HIS A 42 -11.12 9.88 -1.71
CA HIS A 42 -9.99 9.51 -0.86
C HIS A 42 -9.29 8.22 -1.39
N GLU A 43 -8.34 7.70 -0.64
CA GLU A 43 -7.50 6.54 -1.02
C GLU A 43 -8.29 5.24 -1.28
N TRP A 44 -9.52 5.14 -0.77
CA TRP A 44 -10.41 4.01 -1.04
C TRP A 44 -11.17 4.12 -2.36
N TYR A 45 -10.82 5.09 -3.20
CA TYR A 45 -11.39 5.22 -4.54
C TYR A 45 -11.35 3.89 -5.32
N ALA A 46 -10.24 3.16 -5.20
CA ALA A 46 -10.05 1.86 -5.85
C ALA A 46 -11.14 0.82 -5.50
N ARG A 47 -11.74 0.91 -4.32
CA ARG A 47 -12.87 0.08 -3.89
C ARG A 47 -14.20 0.71 -4.22
N GLN A 48 -14.36 1.98 -3.87
CA GLN A 48 -15.67 2.65 -3.90
C GLN A 48 -16.16 2.92 -5.33
N MET A 49 -15.25 3.04 -6.30
CA MET A 49 -15.64 3.16 -7.72
C MET A 49 -16.41 1.94 -8.24
N TYR A 50 -16.38 0.80 -7.54
CA TYR A 50 -17.11 -0.41 -7.91
C TYR A 50 -18.41 -0.62 -7.11
N LEU A 51 -18.69 0.22 -6.13
CA LEU A 51 -19.83 0.07 -5.21
C LEU A 51 -20.95 1.05 -5.59
N PRO A 52 -22.07 0.60 -6.20
CA PRO A 52 -23.21 1.47 -6.47
C PRO A 52 -23.68 2.17 -5.19
N GLY A 53 -24.04 3.45 -5.31
CA GLY A 53 -24.46 4.28 -4.18
C GLY A 53 -23.32 5.07 -3.51
N HIS A 54 -22.06 4.83 -3.90
CA HIS A 54 -20.95 5.69 -3.50
C HIS A 54 -20.73 6.80 -4.54
N ARG A 55 -20.37 7.98 -4.08
CA ARG A 55 -20.09 9.12 -4.97
C ARG A 55 -18.94 8.85 -5.93
N GLU A 56 -17.97 8.02 -5.52
CA GLU A 56 -16.84 7.58 -6.34
C GLU A 56 -17.31 6.71 -7.51
N TYR A 57 -18.36 5.90 -7.33
CA TYR A 57 -18.98 5.11 -8.39
C TYR A 57 -19.61 6.01 -9.46
N ASP A 58 -20.40 6.99 -9.01
CA ASP A 58 -21.09 7.91 -9.93
C ASP A 58 -20.10 8.83 -10.65
N HIS A 59 -19.09 9.33 -9.92
CA HIS A 59 -17.99 10.11 -10.49
C HIS A 59 -17.23 9.32 -11.55
N HIS A 60 -16.90 8.06 -11.26
CA HIS A 60 -16.16 7.21 -12.19
C HIS A 60 -16.93 7.03 -13.50
N ARG A 61 -18.21 6.65 -13.39
CA ARG A 61 -19.07 6.43 -14.57
C ARG A 61 -19.27 7.68 -15.41
N THR A 62 -19.38 8.83 -14.78
CA THR A 62 -19.57 10.11 -15.46
C THR A 62 -18.30 10.60 -16.14
N THR A 63 -17.13 10.35 -15.52
CA THR A 63 -15.86 10.89 -15.98
C THR A 63 -15.09 9.95 -16.91
N TYR A 64 -15.13 8.64 -16.62
CA TYR A 64 -14.29 7.63 -17.27
C TYR A 64 -15.08 6.55 -18.02
N GLY A 65 -16.40 6.46 -17.81
CA GLY A 65 -17.25 5.43 -18.38
C GLY A 65 -17.50 4.24 -17.44
N SER A 66 -17.99 3.13 -18.00
CA SER A 66 -18.30 1.94 -17.20
C SER A 66 -17.02 1.25 -16.72
N GLN A 67 -17.13 0.58 -15.56
CA GLN A 67 -16.03 -0.19 -14.97
C GLN A 67 -15.60 -1.39 -15.83
N GLU A 68 -16.40 -1.80 -16.82
CA GLU A 68 -16.00 -2.82 -17.80
C GLU A 68 -15.05 -2.27 -18.87
N THR A 69 -15.23 -0.98 -19.26
CA THR A 69 -14.46 -0.35 -20.32
C THR A 69 -13.25 0.40 -19.81
N PHE A 70 -13.35 0.98 -18.63
CA PHE A 70 -12.27 1.67 -17.93
C PHE A 70 -12.32 1.31 -16.45
N GLY A 71 -11.44 0.45 -16.03
CA GLY A 71 -11.35 0.01 -14.65
C GLY A 71 -10.17 0.62 -13.90
N TYR A 72 -9.99 0.22 -12.66
CA TYR A 72 -8.92 0.78 -11.82
C TYR A 72 -7.51 0.57 -12.41
N LYS A 73 -7.26 -0.58 -13.04
CA LYS A 73 -6.00 -0.87 -13.74
C LYS A 73 -5.63 0.16 -14.82
N ASP A 74 -6.63 0.81 -15.41
CA ASP A 74 -6.45 1.74 -16.52
C ASP A 74 -5.91 3.11 -16.07
N PHE A 75 -5.88 3.36 -14.75
CA PHE A 75 -5.16 4.49 -14.17
C PHE A 75 -3.65 4.26 -14.08
N ILE A 76 -3.14 3.02 -14.13
CA ILE A 76 -1.71 2.74 -13.97
C ILE A 76 -0.84 3.45 -15.00
N PRO A 77 -1.15 3.45 -16.30
CA PRO A 77 -0.35 4.18 -17.26
C PRO A 77 -0.32 5.70 -17.03
N LYS A 78 -1.26 6.21 -16.24
CA LYS A 78 -1.42 7.64 -15.94
C LYS A 78 -0.64 8.07 -14.70
N ILE A 79 -0.21 7.16 -13.84
CA ILE A 79 0.71 7.46 -12.73
C ILE A 79 2.14 7.52 -13.27
N ILE A 80 2.53 8.66 -13.80
CA ILE A 80 3.83 8.85 -14.45
C ILE A 80 4.92 9.38 -13.52
N ALA A 81 4.55 9.90 -12.34
CA ALA A 81 5.44 10.46 -11.32
C ALA A 81 6.46 11.48 -11.87
N SER A 82 6.08 12.27 -12.89
CA SER A 82 6.97 13.21 -13.57
C SER A 82 7.49 14.33 -12.68
N ALA A 83 6.69 14.76 -11.71
CA ALA A 83 7.04 15.79 -10.74
C ALA A 83 7.62 15.20 -9.42
N PHE A 84 7.84 13.91 -9.34
CA PHE A 84 8.41 13.28 -8.15
C PHE A 84 9.92 13.48 -8.11
N ASP A 85 10.35 14.38 -7.24
CA ASP A 85 11.73 14.55 -6.83
C ASP A 85 11.85 14.16 -5.35
N PRO A 86 12.44 12.98 -5.05
CA PRO A 86 12.56 12.50 -3.69
C PRO A 86 13.42 13.38 -2.79
N ASN A 87 14.44 14.07 -3.35
CA ASN A 87 15.28 14.99 -2.57
C ASN A 87 14.52 16.27 -2.21
N ALA A 88 13.77 16.84 -3.14
CA ALA A 88 12.92 17.99 -2.86
C ALA A 88 11.85 17.66 -1.80
N TRP A 89 11.23 16.48 -1.87
CA TRP A 89 10.29 16.02 -0.86
C TRP A 89 10.97 15.88 0.52
N ALA A 90 12.10 15.18 0.59
CA ALA A 90 12.85 15.01 1.84
C ALA A 90 13.30 16.35 2.44
N GLN A 91 13.70 17.30 1.61
CA GLN A 91 14.04 18.64 2.05
C GLN A 91 12.83 19.37 2.67
N ILE A 92 11.66 19.29 2.04
CA ILE A 92 10.41 19.88 2.57
C ILE A 92 10.06 19.25 3.91
N PHE A 93 10.10 17.91 4.03
CA PHE A 93 9.80 17.21 5.27
C PHE A 93 10.76 17.61 6.39
N ARG A 94 12.05 17.66 6.09
CA ARG A 94 13.07 18.09 7.04
C ARG A 94 12.87 19.54 7.48
N SER A 95 12.56 20.43 6.54
CA SER A 95 12.32 21.86 6.83
C SER A 95 11.06 22.06 7.68
N ALA A 96 10.05 21.21 7.52
CA ALA A 96 8.87 21.18 8.38
C ALA A 96 9.15 20.64 9.80
N GLY A 97 10.35 20.11 10.05
CA GLY A 97 10.74 19.57 11.37
C GLY A 97 10.50 18.08 11.54
N ALA A 98 10.11 17.35 10.48
CA ALA A 98 9.89 15.92 10.56
C ALA A 98 11.17 15.17 11.00
N LYS A 99 10.96 14.16 11.84
CA LYS A 99 12.02 13.27 12.33
C LYS A 99 12.00 11.92 11.62
N PHE A 100 10.85 11.54 11.08
CA PHE A 100 10.68 10.30 10.34
C PHE A 100 9.63 10.48 9.22
N THR A 101 9.70 9.60 8.23
CA THR A 101 8.77 9.57 7.11
C THR A 101 8.36 8.12 6.84
N VAL A 102 7.06 7.90 6.64
CA VAL A 102 6.47 6.57 6.42
C VAL A 102 5.60 6.62 5.16
N PRO A 103 6.15 6.35 3.98
CA PRO A 103 5.33 6.15 2.78
C PRO A 103 4.63 4.79 2.82
N VAL A 104 3.45 4.72 2.19
CA VAL A 104 2.76 3.47 1.91
C VAL A 104 3.51 2.74 0.80
N ALA A 105 4.07 1.56 1.11
CA ALA A 105 4.76 0.73 0.13
C ALA A 105 3.78 -0.03 -0.76
N GLU A 106 2.68 -0.48 -0.19
CA GLU A 106 1.58 -1.16 -0.89
C GLU A 106 0.27 -0.86 -0.14
N HIS A 107 -0.68 -0.28 -0.86
CA HIS A 107 -2.02 0.00 -0.35
C HIS A 107 -2.93 -1.23 -0.49
N GLN A 108 -4.20 -1.13 -0.04
CA GLN A 108 -5.18 -2.22 -0.15
C GLN A 108 -5.46 -2.62 -1.60
N ASP A 109 -5.18 -1.76 -2.58
CA ASP A 109 -5.31 -2.04 -4.01
C ASP A 109 -4.29 -3.07 -4.54
N GLY A 110 -3.29 -3.42 -3.72
CA GLY A 110 -2.28 -4.42 -4.04
C GLY A 110 -1.19 -3.94 -4.99
N PHE A 111 -1.17 -2.65 -5.36
CA PHE A 111 -0.14 -2.11 -6.23
C PHE A 111 1.12 -1.73 -5.44
N ALA A 112 2.23 -2.38 -5.75
CA ALA A 112 3.51 -2.12 -5.09
C ALA A 112 4.15 -0.84 -5.63
N MET A 113 4.34 0.18 -4.77
CA MET A 113 5.04 1.42 -5.11
C MET A 113 6.57 1.26 -5.10
N TYR A 114 7.07 0.04 -4.97
CA TYR A 114 8.47 -0.33 -4.85
C TYR A 114 8.91 -1.33 -5.93
N ALA A 115 10.22 -1.49 -6.08
CA ALA A 115 10.77 -2.55 -6.91
C ALA A 115 10.63 -3.89 -6.17
N THR A 116 9.91 -4.83 -6.76
CA THR A 116 9.65 -6.16 -6.20
C THR A 116 9.93 -7.25 -7.21
N ALA A 117 10.33 -8.42 -6.71
CA ALA A 117 10.46 -9.64 -7.51
C ALA A 117 9.17 -10.46 -7.52
N LEU A 118 8.21 -10.17 -6.61
CA LEU A 118 7.04 -11.01 -6.39
C LEU A 118 5.92 -10.75 -7.41
N PRO A 119 5.21 -9.59 -7.44
CA PRO A 119 4.18 -9.32 -8.44
C PRO A 119 4.70 -8.50 -9.62
N ASP A 120 4.05 -8.70 -10.76
CA ASP A 120 4.23 -7.80 -11.91
C ASP A 120 3.51 -6.45 -11.73
N TRP A 121 2.64 -6.36 -10.74
CA TRP A 121 1.80 -5.23 -10.39
C TRP A 121 2.57 -4.24 -9.52
N SER A 122 3.49 -3.49 -10.13
CA SER A 122 4.37 -2.57 -9.40
C SER A 122 4.78 -1.34 -10.20
N ALA A 123 5.07 -0.25 -9.49
CA ALA A 123 5.56 1.01 -10.05
C ALA A 123 6.91 0.86 -10.77
N ALA A 124 7.71 -0.13 -10.40
CA ALA A 124 8.98 -0.42 -11.07
C ALA A 124 8.80 -1.03 -12.47
N ARG A 125 7.69 -1.74 -12.71
CA ARG A 125 7.41 -2.41 -14.00
C ARG A 125 6.36 -1.71 -14.84
N MET A 126 5.47 -0.96 -14.21
CA MET A 126 4.31 -0.32 -14.82
C MET A 126 4.24 1.16 -14.44
N GLY A 127 3.48 1.94 -15.19
CA GLY A 127 3.33 3.37 -14.92
C GLY A 127 4.65 4.12 -14.96
N PRO A 128 5.17 4.61 -13.83
CA PRO A 128 6.38 5.41 -13.79
C PRO A 128 7.65 4.64 -14.12
N ARG A 129 7.63 3.30 -14.01
CA ARG A 129 8.79 2.41 -14.18
C ARG A 129 9.98 2.80 -13.31
N ARG A 130 9.67 3.16 -12.08
CA ARG A 130 10.63 3.61 -11.05
C ARG A 130 10.36 2.91 -9.72
N GLY A 131 11.42 2.66 -8.96
CA GLY A 131 11.32 2.16 -7.58
C GLY A 131 11.11 3.31 -6.60
N LEU A 132 9.94 3.93 -6.61
CA LEU A 132 9.65 5.18 -5.91
C LEU A 132 9.97 5.14 -4.41
N ILE A 133 9.67 4.02 -3.76
CA ILE A 133 9.97 3.81 -2.33
C ILE A 133 11.47 3.80 -2.08
N GLY A 134 12.26 3.13 -2.92
CA GLY A 134 13.72 3.08 -2.75
C GLY A 134 14.39 4.44 -2.96
N GLU A 135 13.91 5.19 -3.93
CA GLU A 135 14.40 6.55 -4.19
C GLU A 135 14.10 7.48 -3.00
N LEU A 136 12.87 7.40 -2.46
CA LEU A 136 12.49 8.19 -1.29
C LEU A 136 13.25 7.75 -0.02
N ALA A 137 13.44 6.44 0.18
CA ALA A 137 14.20 5.91 1.30
C ALA A 137 15.63 6.48 1.36
N SER A 138 16.30 6.50 0.21
CA SER A 138 17.64 7.08 0.06
C SER A 138 17.65 8.57 0.39
N ALA A 139 16.71 9.32 -0.16
CA ALA A 139 16.61 10.76 0.07
C ALA A 139 16.32 11.10 1.54
N VAL A 140 15.34 10.42 2.16
CA VAL A 140 14.97 10.62 3.57
C VAL A 140 16.18 10.40 4.50
N ARG A 141 16.96 9.33 4.27
CA ARG A 141 18.17 9.03 5.03
C ARG A 141 19.28 10.05 4.82
N ASN A 142 19.49 10.49 3.57
CA ASN A 142 20.47 11.52 3.23
C ASN A 142 20.16 12.86 3.91
N HIS A 143 18.88 13.14 4.19
CA HIS A 143 18.45 14.32 4.96
C HIS A 143 18.42 14.09 6.47
N GLY A 144 18.97 12.96 6.97
CA GLY A 144 19.10 12.67 8.40
C GLY A 144 17.80 12.35 9.11
N MET A 145 16.77 11.91 8.38
CA MET A 145 15.50 11.46 8.94
C MET A 145 15.43 9.93 9.01
N THR A 146 14.63 9.43 9.95
CA THR A 146 14.29 8.01 10.05
C THR A 146 13.35 7.61 8.90
N PHE A 147 13.66 6.52 8.21
CA PHE A 147 12.80 5.95 7.19
C PHE A 147 11.96 4.80 7.76
N GLY A 148 10.67 4.90 7.58
CA GLY A 148 9.70 3.84 7.85
C GLY A 148 8.98 3.42 6.59
N LEU A 149 8.16 2.36 6.69
CA LEU A 149 7.26 1.88 5.65
C LEU A 149 5.89 1.55 6.26
N SER A 150 4.86 1.64 5.44
CA SER A 150 3.55 1.10 5.77
C SER A 150 3.07 0.13 4.71
N SER A 151 2.41 -0.94 5.15
CA SER A 151 1.79 -1.96 4.32
C SER A 151 0.33 -2.13 4.72
N HIS A 152 -0.57 -1.95 3.77
CA HIS A 152 -2.02 -2.14 3.91
C HIS A 152 -2.48 -3.45 3.25
N ARG A 153 -1.53 -4.35 2.96
CA ARG A 153 -1.77 -5.61 2.24
C ARG A 153 -2.78 -6.51 2.92
N ALA A 154 -2.91 -6.47 4.25
CA ALA A 154 -3.84 -7.32 4.99
C ALA A 154 -5.28 -7.19 4.49
N GLU A 155 -5.70 -5.98 4.15
CA GLU A 155 -7.05 -5.71 3.68
C GLU A 155 -7.28 -6.06 2.21
N HIS A 156 -6.23 -6.28 1.43
CA HIS A 156 -6.35 -6.70 0.02
C HIS A 156 -7.15 -8.00 -0.14
N TRP A 157 -7.23 -8.82 0.90
CA TRP A 157 -8.01 -10.05 0.95
C TRP A 157 -9.48 -9.85 0.54
N TRP A 158 -10.09 -8.75 0.95
CA TRP A 158 -11.50 -8.44 0.72
C TRP A 158 -11.74 -7.15 -0.07
N PHE A 159 -10.72 -6.36 -0.27
CA PHE A 159 -10.83 -4.98 -0.75
C PHE A 159 -11.59 -4.85 -2.08
N SER A 160 -11.39 -5.78 -2.99
CA SER A 160 -11.97 -5.77 -4.34
C SER A 160 -13.30 -6.52 -4.47
N GLU A 161 -13.93 -6.97 -3.38
CA GLU A 161 -15.15 -7.78 -3.43
C GLU A 161 -16.30 -7.12 -4.21
N GLY A 162 -16.41 -5.78 -4.17
CA GLY A 162 -17.46 -5.04 -4.88
C GLY A 162 -17.40 -5.16 -6.39
N GLY A 163 -16.21 -5.27 -6.97
CA GLY A 163 -16.04 -5.40 -8.43
C GLY A 163 -16.52 -6.73 -9.00
N TRP A 164 -16.79 -7.72 -8.15
CA TRP A 164 -17.37 -9.00 -8.56
C TRP A 164 -18.90 -9.02 -8.50
N GLN A 165 -19.50 -8.01 -7.88
CA GLN A 165 -20.97 -7.91 -7.69
C GLN A 165 -21.68 -7.22 -8.85
N ALA A 166 -20.94 -6.50 -9.72
CA ALA A 166 -21.44 -5.80 -10.88
C ALA A 166 -20.50 -6.02 -12.08
N PRO A 167 -20.96 -5.81 -13.31
CA PRO A 167 -20.11 -5.89 -14.49
C PRO A 167 -18.89 -4.98 -14.36
N SER A 168 -17.70 -5.57 -14.39
CA SER A 168 -16.41 -4.86 -14.30
C SER A 168 -15.28 -5.67 -14.93
N GLU A 169 -14.17 -5.02 -15.21
CA GLU A 169 -12.95 -5.68 -15.71
C GLU A 169 -12.34 -6.68 -14.71
N MET A 170 -12.72 -6.62 -13.43
CA MET A 170 -12.27 -7.60 -12.43
C MET A 170 -12.75 -9.01 -12.74
N GLN A 171 -13.86 -9.14 -13.47
CA GLN A 171 -14.42 -10.43 -13.88
C GLN A 171 -13.64 -11.06 -15.05
N ASP A 172 -12.74 -10.32 -15.68
CA ASP A 172 -11.87 -10.85 -16.73
C ASP A 172 -10.74 -11.68 -16.09
N PRO A 173 -10.62 -12.99 -16.39
CA PRO A 173 -9.60 -13.85 -15.80
C PRO A 173 -8.16 -13.35 -16.01
N ARG A 174 -7.91 -12.56 -17.06
CA ARG A 174 -6.60 -11.95 -17.33
C ARG A 174 -6.14 -11.00 -16.23
N PHE A 175 -7.08 -10.45 -15.47
CA PHE A 175 -6.80 -9.46 -14.42
C PHE A 175 -7.06 -9.98 -13.01
N ALA A 176 -7.56 -11.20 -12.84
CA ALA A 176 -7.91 -11.75 -11.53
C ALA A 176 -6.76 -11.66 -10.51
N GLY A 177 -5.52 -11.95 -10.92
CA GLY A 177 -4.34 -11.85 -10.03
C GLY A 177 -3.96 -10.43 -9.60
N ARG A 178 -4.59 -9.40 -10.17
CA ARG A 178 -4.33 -8.00 -9.84
C ARG A 178 -5.21 -7.48 -8.72
N TYR A 179 -6.45 -7.98 -8.67
CA TYR A 179 -7.48 -7.50 -7.74
C TYR A 179 -7.61 -8.36 -6.50
N GLY A 180 -6.70 -9.34 -6.36
CA GLY A 180 -6.65 -10.21 -5.21
C GLY A 180 -7.81 -11.21 -5.11
N PRO A 181 -7.93 -11.90 -3.97
CA PRO A 181 -8.93 -12.92 -3.76
C PRO A 181 -10.37 -12.40 -3.73
N ALA A 182 -10.57 -11.12 -3.43
CA ALA A 182 -11.88 -10.46 -3.36
C ALA A 182 -12.89 -11.24 -2.49
N GLN A 183 -12.43 -11.76 -1.36
CA GLN A 183 -13.24 -12.54 -0.44
C GLN A 183 -14.14 -11.63 0.41
N PRO A 184 -15.25 -12.14 0.97
CA PRO A 184 -16.02 -11.39 1.94
C PRO A 184 -15.15 -10.97 3.14
N LYS A 185 -15.31 -9.75 3.63
CA LYS A 185 -14.57 -9.22 4.80
C LYS A 185 -14.66 -10.11 6.04
N THR A 186 -15.75 -10.86 6.18
CA THR A 186 -15.98 -11.78 7.29
C THR A 186 -15.22 -13.11 7.16
N MET A 187 -14.68 -13.42 6.00
CA MET A 187 -13.91 -14.63 5.75
C MET A 187 -12.45 -14.42 6.17
N PRO A 188 -11.90 -15.31 7.02
CA PRO A 188 -10.48 -15.20 7.39
C PRO A 188 -9.58 -15.48 6.18
N PRO A 189 -8.42 -14.82 6.09
CA PRO A 189 -7.44 -15.08 5.04
C PRO A 189 -6.97 -16.55 5.06
N ASP A 190 -6.77 -17.10 3.88
CA ASP A 190 -6.21 -18.44 3.73
C ASP A 190 -4.66 -18.43 3.86
N HIS A 191 -4.09 -19.63 3.96
CA HIS A 191 -2.63 -19.77 4.11
C HIS A 191 -1.84 -19.20 2.93
N ALA A 192 -2.36 -19.33 1.71
CA ALA A 192 -1.67 -18.84 0.53
C ALA A 192 -1.56 -17.31 0.54
N PHE A 193 -2.63 -16.61 0.95
CA PHE A 193 -2.63 -15.17 1.11
C PHE A 193 -1.69 -14.72 2.25
N LEU A 194 -1.71 -15.42 3.39
CA LEU A 194 -0.84 -15.12 4.52
C LEU A 194 0.65 -15.32 4.18
N ASP A 195 0.97 -16.36 3.42
CA ASP A 195 2.33 -16.63 2.94
C ASP A 195 2.80 -15.54 1.96
N ASP A 196 1.93 -15.10 1.03
CA ASP A 196 2.25 -13.99 0.11
C ASP A 196 2.47 -12.69 0.89
N TRP A 197 1.62 -12.36 1.85
CA TRP A 197 1.76 -11.18 2.69
C TRP A 197 3.06 -11.21 3.50
N LEU A 198 3.40 -12.36 4.09
CA LEU A 198 4.66 -12.55 4.81
C LEU A 198 5.87 -12.33 3.88
N ARG A 199 5.88 -12.94 2.69
CA ARG A 199 6.99 -12.78 1.72
C ARG A 199 7.18 -11.32 1.31
N ARG A 200 6.09 -10.58 1.04
CA ARG A 200 6.15 -9.15 0.71
C ARG A 200 6.70 -8.34 1.87
N SER A 201 6.25 -8.63 3.10
CA SER A 201 6.72 -7.95 4.29
C SER A 201 8.22 -8.20 4.52
N CYS A 202 8.68 -9.45 4.36
CA CYS A 202 10.11 -9.78 4.43
C CYS A 202 10.91 -9.07 3.32
N GLU A 203 10.43 -9.07 2.07
CA GLU A 203 11.10 -8.35 0.98
C GLU A 203 11.26 -6.86 1.27
N LEU A 204 10.22 -6.22 1.84
CA LEU A 204 10.27 -4.81 2.22
C LEU A 204 11.30 -4.55 3.32
N VAL A 205 11.35 -5.41 4.33
CA VAL A 205 12.31 -5.32 5.44
C VAL A 205 13.74 -5.54 4.92
N ASP A 206 13.98 -6.60 4.18
CA ASP A 206 15.32 -6.97 3.70
C ASP A 206 15.88 -5.97 2.69
N ARG A 207 15.02 -5.41 1.84
CA ARG A 207 15.44 -4.51 0.76
C ARG A 207 15.62 -3.07 1.21
N TYR A 208 14.74 -2.60 2.09
CA TYR A 208 14.68 -1.18 2.45
C TYR A 208 15.10 -0.90 3.90
N GLU A 209 15.30 -1.93 4.73
CA GLU A 209 15.73 -1.80 6.13
C GLU A 209 14.99 -0.69 6.89
N PRO A 210 13.64 -0.68 6.89
CA PRO A 210 12.89 0.38 7.55
C PRO A 210 13.10 0.31 9.05
N GLN A 211 13.24 1.46 9.71
CA GLN A 211 13.38 1.57 11.16
C GLN A 211 12.02 1.60 11.88
N LEU A 212 10.95 1.77 11.13
CA LEU A 212 9.56 1.67 11.55
C LEU A 212 8.79 0.94 10.44
N PHE A 213 8.08 -0.12 10.80
CA PHE A 213 7.17 -0.80 9.89
C PHE A 213 5.75 -0.73 10.47
N TRP A 214 4.83 -0.14 9.71
CA TRP A 214 3.43 0.03 10.10
C TRP A 214 2.55 -0.92 9.28
N PHE A 215 1.75 -1.69 9.97
CA PHE A 215 0.65 -2.45 9.36
C PHE A 215 -0.65 -1.72 9.66
N ASP A 216 -1.44 -1.47 8.62
CA ASP A 216 -2.73 -0.84 8.71
C ASP A 216 -3.84 -1.88 8.66
#